data_a3f76dd5eadb6578ab8593bbdb91731d
#
_entry.id   a3f76dd5eadb6578ab8593bbdb91731d
#
_cell.length_a   1.000
_cell.length_b   1.000
_cell.length_c   1.000
_cell.angle_alpha   90.00
_cell.angle_beta   90.00
_cell.angle_gamma   90.00
#
_symmetry.space_group_name_H-M   'P 1'
#
loop_
_entity.id
_entity.type
_entity.pdbx_description
1 polymer ?
#
loop_
_entity_poly.entity_id
_entity_poly.type
_entity_poly.pdbx_seq_one_letter_code
_entity_poly.pdbx_strand_id
1 'polypeptide(L)'
;MKRSIYILLVTVVYAVAGCTDIDKANPYDDQLHTLQVTAVYPDEYAEYLREGVTVKIEDVDRDNSYRTKTDKKGTAQFSLTNGIYRIQVSDKNGTHIFNGLADNVKLVNSDMTFSLPLTHSRAGTIIIKEIYCGGCKKLPLEGDYQSDKYIILHNNDSEVQYLDSLCFGALDPYNSHSTNVWVTQDEMTGATIFPDFAPVIQCIWQFGGTGKSFPLQPGEDAVIAINGAIDHAAQYPQSVNLNKPGYFVCYNNVYFPNTLYHPAPGDQITSDHHLNVVIKTGQANAYSYSIFSPATIIFKAKGTTIQDYVLGAGNVCLLYTSPSPRDA
;
A
#
# COMPACT_ATOMS: atom_id res chain seq x y z
N MET A 1 -77.30 35.49 -5.27
CA MET A 1 -76.52 34.21 -5.10
C MET A 1 -75.87 33.70 -6.40
N LYS A 2 -76.42 33.85 -7.58
CA LYS A 2 -75.81 33.35 -8.84
C LYS A 2 -74.57 34.11 -9.34
N ARG A 3 -74.41 35.39 -9.05
CA ARG A 3 -73.25 36.21 -9.50
C ARG A 3 -71.99 35.94 -8.69
N SER A 4 -72.10 35.62 -7.41
CA SER A 4 -70.98 35.31 -6.53
C SER A 4 -70.31 33.92 -6.83
N ILE A 5 -71.10 32.95 -7.35
CA ILE A 5 -70.60 31.63 -7.72
C ILE A 5 -69.75 31.70 -8.99
N TYR A 6 -70.07 32.58 -9.95
CA TYR A 6 -69.28 32.76 -11.17
C TYR A 6 -67.92 33.43 -10.89
N ILE A 7 -67.85 34.37 -9.96
CA ILE A 7 -66.60 35.02 -9.57
C ILE A 7 -65.70 34.03 -8.82
N LEU A 8 -66.26 33.14 -7.99
CA LEU A 8 -65.51 32.11 -7.30
C LEU A 8 -64.99 31.04 -8.26
N LEU A 9 -65.79 30.68 -9.31
CA LEU A 9 -65.35 29.68 -10.29
C LEU A 9 -64.27 30.22 -11.24
N VAL A 10 -64.30 31.48 -11.58
CA VAL A 10 -63.28 32.14 -12.41
C VAL A 10 -61.97 32.31 -11.62
N THR A 11 -62.02 32.64 -10.33
CA THR A 11 -60.80 32.72 -9.48
C THR A 11 -60.17 31.35 -9.22
N VAL A 12 -60.95 30.29 -9.11
CA VAL A 12 -60.39 28.93 -8.97
C VAL A 12 -59.74 28.43 -10.27
N VAL A 13 -60.28 28.79 -11.44
CA VAL A 13 -59.68 28.42 -12.73
C VAL A 13 -58.37 29.19 -13.00
N TYR A 14 -58.22 30.45 -12.53
CA TYR A 14 -56.94 31.17 -12.63
C TYR A 14 -55.89 30.68 -11.64
N ALA A 15 -56.28 30.12 -10.51
CA ALA A 15 -55.33 29.52 -9.52
C ALA A 15 -54.75 28.18 -9.97
N VAL A 16 -55.38 27.48 -10.94
CA VAL A 16 -54.91 26.19 -11.46
C VAL A 16 -54.04 26.39 -12.74
N ALA A 17 -54.13 27.56 -13.41
CA ALA A 17 -53.33 27.83 -14.61
C ALA A 17 -51.96 28.42 -14.32
N GLY A 18 -51.56 28.60 -13.03
CA GLY A 18 -50.31 29.21 -12.63
C GLY A 18 -49.19 28.22 -12.19
N CYS A 19 -49.37 26.92 -12.41
CA CYS A 19 -48.38 25.91 -12.01
C CYS A 19 -48.09 24.90 -13.12
N THR A 20 -47.70 25.36 -14.30
CA THR A 20 -47.26 24.43 -15.36
C THR A 20 -46.02 24.89 -16.12
N ASP A 21 -45.22 25.81 -15.55
CA ASP A 21 -43.86 26.03 -15.98
C ASP A 21 -42.92 26.08 -14.76
N ILE A 22 -42.94 25.05 -13.94
CA ILE A 22 -41.69 24.60 -13.43
C ILE A 22 -41.09 23.85 -14.63
N ASP A 23 -40.32 24.58 -15.41
CA ASP A 23 -39.31 23.95 -16.22
C ASP A 23 -38.71 22.86 -15.35
N LYS A 24 -38.89 21.64 -15.78
CA LYS A 24 -38.05 20.57 -15.35
C LYS A 24 -36.67 20.91 -15.86
N ALA A 25 -36.01 21.83 -15.18
CA ALA A 25 -34.57 21.93 -15.24
C ALA A 25 -34.13 20.54 -14.83
N ASN A 26 -33.99 19.67 -15.83
CA ASN A 26 -33.36 18.39 -15.64
C ASN A 26 -31.97 18.75 -15.10
N PRO A 27 -31.70 18.58 -13.81
CA PRO A 27 -30.39 18.95 -13.27
C PRO A 27 -29.28 18.11 -13.92
N TYR A 28 -29.66 17.16 -14.75
CA TYR A 28 -28.78 16.31 -15.53
C TYR A 28 -29.14 16.53 -17.02
N ASP A 29 -28.45 17.45 -17.64
CA ASP A 29 -28.38 17.50 -19.10
C ASP A 29 -27.65 16.23 -19.53
N ASP A 30 -28.37 15.32 -20.22
CA ASP A 30 -27.81 14.07 -20.77
C ASP A 30 -26.90 14.36 -21.99
N GLN A 31 -26.67 15.63 -22.32
CA GLN A 31 -25.75 15.97 -23.38
C GLN A 31 -24.33 15.55 -23.00
N LEU A 32 -23.71 14.84 -23.93
CA LEU A 32 -22.34 14.38 -23.78
C LEU A 32 -21.37 15.49 -24.18
N HIS A 33 -20.40 15.73 -23.33
CA HIS A 33 -19.28 16.62 -23.55
C HIS A 33 -17.98 15.85 -23.59
N THR A 34 -17.00 16.33 -24.34
CA THR A 34 -15.69 15.71 -24.41
C THR A 34 -14.82 16.23 -23.27
N LEU A 35 -14.35 15.32 -22.41
CA LEU A 35 -13.28 15.60 -21.46
C LEU A 35 -11.97 15.01 -22.00
N GLN A 36 -11.03 15.89 -22.33
CA GLN A 36 -9.66 15.53 -22.71
C GLN A 36 -8.74 15.64 -21.50
N VAL A 37 -8.10 14.52 -21.10
CA VAL A 37 -7.15 14.50 -19.98
C VAL A 37 -5.76 14.25 -20.52
N THR A 38 -4.84 15.18 -20.29
CA THR A 38 -3.42 15.03 -20.63
C THR A 38 -2.61 14.76 -19.38
N ALA A 39 -1.92 13.62 -19.34
CA ALA A 39 -0.97 13.26 -18.29
C ALA A 39 0.34 14.06 -18.48
N VAL A 40 0.68 14.90 -17.53
CA VAL A 40 1.87 15.77 -17.59
C VAL A 40 2.94 15.21 -16.67
N TYR A 41 3.99 14.66 -17.28
CA TYR A 41 5.15 14.15 -16.56
C TYR A 41 6.06 15.31 -16.10
N PRO A 42 6.81 15.14 -14.98
CA PRO A 42 7.86 16.11 -14.63
C PRO A 42 8.89 16.26 -15.76
N ASP A 43 9.49 17.44 -15.87
CA ASP A 43 10.38 17.80 -16.98
C ASP A 43 11.57 16.82 -17.15
N GLU A 44 12.08 16.26 -16.05
CA GLU A 44 13.18 15.28 -16.04
C GLU A 44 12.79 13.95 -16.75
N TYR A 45 11.49 13.72 -16.96
CA TYR A 45 10.92 12.52 -17.56
C TYR A 45 10.14 12.82 -18.85
N ALA A 46 10.50 13.89 -19.55
CA ALA A 46 9.84 14.30 -20.79
C ALA A 46 9.92 13.23 -21.91
N GLU A 47 10.97 12.40 -21.88
CA GLU A 47 11.23 11.34 -22.89
C GLU A 47 10.46 10.03 -22.60
N TYR A 48 9.73 9.94 -21.47
CA TYR A 48 8.98 8.72 -21.16
C TYR A 48 7.82 8.51 -22.15
N LEU A 49 7.60 7.23 -22.49
CA LEU A 49 6.50 6.84 -23.37
C LEU A 49 5.16 7.17 -22.71
N ARG A 50 4.36 7.98 -23.37
CA ARG A 50 3.08 8.49 -22.85
C ARG A 50 1.86 7.76 -23.41
N GLU A 51 2.08 6.84 -24.37
CA GLU A 51 1.03 6.06 -25.02
C GLU A 51 0.65 4.84 -24.18
N GLY A 52 -0.64 4.57 -24.08
CA GLY A 52 -1.15 3.36 -23.42
C GLY A 52 -1.30 3.46 -21.90
N VAL A 53 -1.03 4.63 -21.30
CA VAL A 53 -1.21 4.87 -19.87
C VAL A 53 -2.70 4.92 -19.53
N THR A 54 -3.11 4.21 -18.49
CA THR A 54 -4.51 4.16 -18.10
C THR A 54 -4.92 5.42 -17.33
N VAL A 55 -5.91 6.12 -17.84
CA VAL A 55 -6.62 7.19 -17.15
C VAL A 55 -7.95 6.65 -16.65
N LYS A 56 -8.20 6.81 -15.35
CA LYS A 56 -9.47 6.47 -14.69
C LYS A 56 -10.20 7.75 -14.31
N ILE A 57 -11.50 7.78 -14.59
CA ILE A 57 -12.40 8.86 -14.16
C ILE A 57 -13.54 8.24 -13.37
N GLU A 58 -13.85 8.81 -12.22
CA GLU A 58 -14.99 8.45 -11.37
C GLU A 58 -15.95 9.64 -11.30
N ASP A 59 -17.22 9.37 -11.56
CA ASP A 59 -18.31 10.33 -11.30
C ASP A 59 -18.61 10.30 -9.79
N VAL A 60 -18.38 11.43 -9.13
CA VAL A 60 -18.49 11.52 -7.67
C VAL A 60 -19.94 11.37 -7.20
N ASP A 61 -20.92 11.78 -8.01
CA ASP A 61 -22.33 11.82 -7.63
C ASP A 61 -23.09 10.54 -8.02
N ARG A 62 -22.60 9.80 -9.05
CA ARG A 62 -23.34 8.68 -9.65
C ARG A 62 -22.67 7.32 -9.48
N ASP A 63 -21.53 7.24 -8.81
CA ASP A 63 -20.72 6.01 -8.60
C ASP A 63 -20.35 5.27 -9.90
N ASN A 64 -20.21 6.02 -11.00
CA ASN A 64 -19.79 5.49 -12.29
C ASN A 64 -18.27 5.65 -12.46
N SER A 65 -17.65 4.66 -13.09
CA SER A 65 -16.20 4.68 -13.36
C SER A 65 -15.92 4.41 -14.83
N TYR A 66 -15.08 5.24 -15.41
CA TYR A 66 -14.68 5.17 -16.83
C TYR A 66 -13.18 5.01 -16.91
N ARG A 67 -12.69 4.23 -17.89
CA ARG A 67 -11.26 4.01 -18.11
C ARG A 67 -10.96 4.04 -19.60
N THR A 68 -9.90 4.75 -19.96
CA THR A 68 -9.35 4.71 -21.32
C THR A 68 -7.83 4.84 -21.26
N LYS A 69 -7.17 4.66 -22.38
CA LYS A 69 -5.70 4.76 -22.50
C LYS A 69 -5.33 6.03 -23.23
N THR A 70 -4.17 6.58 -22.85
CA THR A 70 -3.59 7.75 -23.51
C THR A 70 -3.09 7.40 -24.92
N ASP A 71 -3.14 8.38 -25.81
CA ASP A 71 -2.50 8.38 -27.12
C ASP A 71 -0.99 8.69 -27.03
N LYS A 72 -0.33 8.80 -28.17
CA LYS A 72 1.11 9.16 -28.29
C LYS A 72 1.47 10.52 -27.68
N LYS A 73 0.50 11.41 -27.51
CA LYS A 73 0.68 12.72 -26.87
C LYS A 73 0.45 12.67 -25.35
N GLY A 74 0.10 11.52 -24.80
CA GLY A 74 -0.26 11.35 -23.41
C GLY A 74 -1.68 11.84 -23.10
N THR A 75 -2.58 11.91 -24.09
CA THR A 75 -3.94 12.42 -23.95
C THR A 75 -4.95 11.29 -24.05
N ALA A 76 -5.89 11.27 -23.11
CA ALA A 76 -7.03 10.36 -23.07
C ALA A 76 -8.33 11.15 -23.26
N GLN A 77 -9.27 10.63 -24.06
CA GLN A 77 -10.56 11.27 -24.33
C GLN A 77 -11.70 10.48 -23.71
N PHE A 78 -12.65 11.20 -23.11
CA PHE A 78 -13.88 10.66 -22.55
C PHE A 78 -15.07 11.46 -23.07
N SER A 79 -16.19 10.76 -23.27
CA SER A 79 -17.49 11.37 -23.57
C SER A 79 -18.38 11.21 -22.35
N LEU A 80 -18.63 12.30 -21.64
CA LEU A 80 -19.25 12.31 -20.30
C LEU A 80 -20.37 13.36 -20.25
N THR A 81 -21.35 13.16 -19.39
CA THR A 81 -22.39 14.15 -19.08
C THR A 81 -21.82 15.24 -18.15
N ASN A 82 -22.61 16.31 -17.96
CA ASN A 82 -22.31 17.28 -16.90
C ASN A 82 -22.18 16.59 -15.54
N GLY A 83 -21.17 16.94 -14.76
CA GLY A 83 -20.92 16.30 -13.46
C GLY A 83 -19.64 16.77 -12.78
N ILE A 84 -19.39 16.18 -11.60
CA ILE A 84 -18.17 16.35 -10.82
C ILE A 84 -17.39 15.06 -10.87
N TYR A 85 -16.16 15.14 -11.31
CA TYR A 85 -15.33 13.98 -11.58
C TYR A 85 -14.05 13.97 -10.75
N ARG A 86 -13.63 12.77 -10.37
CA ARG A 86 -12.28 12.48 -9.87
C ARG A 86 -11.49 11.84 -11.01
N ILE A 87 -10.29 12.35 -11.26
CA ILE A 87 -9.40 11.86 -12.32
C ILE A 87 -8.17 11.25 -11.67
N GLN A 88 -7.83 10.03 -12.07
CA GLN A 88 -6.65 9.32 -11.61
C GLN A 88 -5.82 8.83 -12.79
N VAL A 89 -4.50 9.00 -12.67
CA VAL A 89 -3.51 8.39 -13.56
C VAL A 89 -2.47 7.71 -12.71
N SER A 90 -2.14 6.48 -13.07
CA SER A 90 -0.99 5.75 -12.51
C SER A 90 -0.23 5.08 -13.64
N ASP A 91 1.05 5.40 -13.76
CA ASP A 91 1.96 4.82 -14.73
C ASP A 91 3.19 4.27 -14.02
N LYS A 92 3.68 3.10 -14.48
CA LYS A 92 4.87 2.46 -13.95
C LYS A 92 5.81 2.09 -15.09
N ASN A 93 7.03 2.58 -15.02
CA ASN A 93 8.10 2.24 -15.96
C ASN A 93 9.34 1.82 -15.17
N GLY A 94 9.59 0.51 -15.08
CA GLY A 94 10.61 -0.07 -14.20
C GLY A 94 10.34 0.29 -12.73
N THR A 95 11.30 0.92 -12.08
CA THR A 95 11.18 1.42 -10.69
C THR A 95 10.56 2.82 -10.59
N HIS A 96 10.30 3.48 -11.71
CA HIS A 96 9.67 4.80 -11.71
C HIS A 96 8.15 4.68 -11.70
N ILE A 97 7.51 5.37 -10.78
CA ILE A 97 6.06 5.43 -10.62
C ILE A 97 5.63 6.89 -10.76
N PHE A 98 4.63 7.10 -11.58
CA PHE A 98 4.04 8.42 -11.81
C PHE A 98 2.57 8.37 -11.45
N ASN A 99 2.16 9.15 -10.47
CA ASN A 99 0.78 9.19 -10.01
C ASN A 99 0.23 10.62 -10.11
N GLY A 100 -0.99 10.73 -10.59
CA GLY A 100 -1.76 11.96 -10.60
C GLY A 100 -3.16 11.73 -10.08
N LEU A 101 -3.64 12.66 -9.28
CA LEU A 101 -5.00 12.69 -8.75
C LEU A 101 -5.52 14.12 -8.83
N ALA A 102 -6.72 14.27 -9.35
CA ALA A 102 -7.48 15.50 -9.29
C ALA A 102 -8.90 15.20 -8.83
N ASP A 103 -9.30 15.83 -7.74
CA ASP A 103 -10.66 15.76 -7.21
C ASP A 103 -11.48 16.99 -7.66
N ASN A 104 -12.80 16.86 -7.68
CA ASN A 104 -13.76 17.93 -7.95
C ASN A 104 -13.59 18.62 -9.32
N VAL A 105 -13.18 17.88 -10.34
CA VAL A 105 -13.13 18.38 -11.71
C VAL A 105 -14.54 18.53 -12.25
N LYS A 106 -14.97 19.77 -12.52
CA LYS A 106 -16.33 20.09 -12.96
C LYS A 106 -16.39 20.18 -14.48
N LEU A 107 -17.17 19.29 -15.10
CA LEU A 107 -17.53 19.34 -16.52
C LEU A 107 -18.92 19.95 -16.64
N VAL A 108 -19.04 21.12 -17.26
CA VAL A 108 -20.31 21.88 -17.33
C VAL A 108 -20.49 22.49 -18.71
N ASN A 109 -21.52 22.04 -19.43
CA ASN A 109 -22.07 22.58 -20.67
C ASN A 109 -21.05 22.87 -21.79
N SER A 110 -19.86 22.30 -21.75
CA SER A 110 -18.84 22.47 -22.79
C SER A 110 -17.76 21.40 -22.72
N ASP A 111 -17.12 21.15 -23.85
CA ASP A 111 -15.91 20.34 -23.91
C ASP A 111 -14.81 20.96 -23.06
N MET A 112 -14.00 20.13 -22.44
CA MET A 112 -12.95 20.52 -21.50
C MET A 112 -11.63 19.81 -21.80
N THR A 113 -10.53 20.55 -21.72
CA THR A 113 -9.18 19.97 -21.66
C THR A 113 -8.62 20.15 -20.26
N PHE A 114 -8.13 19.07 -19.68
CA PHE A 114 -7.57 19.04 -18.33
C PHE A 114 -6.15 18.48 -18.35
N SER A 115 -5.20 19.26 -17.85
CA SER A 115 -3.81 18.83 -17.69
C SER A 115 -3.62 18.31 -16.25
N LEU A 116 -3.31 17.01 -16.11
CA LEU A 116 -3.08 16.38 -14.81
C LEU A 116 -1.57 16.22 -14.58
N PRO A 117 -0.97 17.03 -13.72
CA PRO A 117 0.43 16.86 -13.35
C PRO A 117 0.62 15.55 -12.59
N LEU A 118 1.65 14.79 -12.97
CA LEU A 118 2.03 13.55 -12.31
C LEU A 118 3.18 13.82 -11.34
N THR A 119 3.07 13.20 -10.15
CA THR A 119 4.15 13.17 -9.16
C THR A 119 4.99 11.92 -9.40
N HIS A 120 6.30 12.10 -9.47
CA HIS A 120 7.22 10.98 -9.58
C HIS A 120 7.57 10.45 -8.20
N SER A 121 7.60 9.12 -8.09
CA SER A 121 8.20 8.38 -6.99
C SER A 121 9.00 7.21 -7.53
N ARG A 122 9.94 6.71 -6.74
CA ARG A 122 10.73 5.54 -7.11
C ARG A 122 10.34 4.37 -6.22
N ALA A 123 9.87 3.29 -6.83
CA ALA A 123 9.70 2.03 -6.12
C ALA A 123 11.06 1.46 -5.72
N GLY A 124 11.12 0.80 -4.56
CA GLY A 124 12.28 0.00 -4.20
C GLY A 124 12.52 -1.11 -5.23
N THR A 125 13.78 -1.46 -5.46
CA THR A 125 14.15 -2.59 -6.30
C THR A 125 13.72 -3.91 -5.69
N ILE A 126 13.90 -4.04 -4.37
CA ILE A 126 13.33 -5.13 -3.56
C ILE A 126 12.22 -4.54 -2.71
N ILE A 127 11.05 -5.17 -2.75
CA ILE A 127 9.87 -4.74 -2.00
C ILE A 127 9.37 -5.87 -1.10
N ILE A 128 8.65 -5.50 -0.05
CA ILE A 128 7.86 -6.46 0.75
C ILE A 128 6.53 -6.67 0.00
N LYS A 129 6.36 -7.87 -0.55
CA LYS A 129 5.16 -8.24 -1.32
C LYS A 129 4.03 -8.71 -0.41
N GLU A 130 4.39 -9.42 0.66
CA GLU A 130 3.42 -10.01 1.58
C GLU A 130 3.99 -10.08 2.99
N ILE A 131 3.14 -9.84 3.98
CA ILE A 131 3.40 -10.11 5.40
C ILE A 131 2.26 -10.98 5.91
N TYR A 132 2.57 -12.23 6.24
CA TYR A 132 1.63 -13.13 6.90
C TYR A 132 1.98 -13.21 8.39
N CYS A 133 1.18 -12.57 9.23
CA CYS A 133 1.44 -12.48 10.67
C CYS A 133 0.24 -12.92 11.55
N GLY A 134 -0.96 -13.03 10.99
CA GLY A 134 -2.18 -13.32 11.73
C GLY A 134 -2.31 -14.78 12.21
N GLY A 135 -1.67 -15.71 11.53
CA GLY A 135 -1.80 -17.12 11.81
C GLY A 135 -3.10 -17.75 11.29
N CYS A 136 -3.37 -18.99 11.66
CA CYS A 136 -4.55 -19.75 11.25
C CYS A 136 -5.33 -20.32 12.44
N LYS A 137 -6.55 -20.81 12.21
CA LYS A 137 -7.32 -21.51 13.24
C LYS A 137 -6.73 -22.90 13.51
N LYS A 138 -6.78 -23.37 14.77
CA LYS A 138 -6.31 -24.71 15.19
C LYS A 138 -7.36 -25.81 14.95
N LEU A 139 -8.05 -25.80 13.81
CA LEU A 139 -9.10 -26.76 13.54
C LEU A 139 -8.58 -28.23 13.62
N PRO A 140 -9.35 -29.14 14.24
CA PRO A 140 -10.69 -28.97 14.84
C PRO A 140 -10.66 -28.41 16.29
N LEU A 141 -9.50 -28.10 16.84
CA LEU A 141 -9.34 -27.51 18.17
C LEU A 141 -9.71 -26.03 18.15
N GLU A 142 -10.11 -25.50 19.30
CA GLU A 142 -10.33 -24.08 19.49
C GLU A 142 -9.02 -23.30 19.56
N GLY A 143 -9.06 -22.02 19.18
CA GLY A 143 -7.94 -21.08 19.29
C GLY A 143 -7.21 -20.85 17.97
N ASP A 144 -6.17 -20.02 18.06
CA ASP A 144 -5.38 -19.60 16.92
C ASP A 144 -3.95 -20.14 17.00
N TYR A 145 -3.44 -20.61 15.87
CA TYR A 145 -2.04 -20.95 15.67
C TYR A 145 -1.32 -19.75 15.05
N GLN A 146 -0.22 -19.31 15.66
CA GLN A 146 0.42 -18.05 15.31
C GLN A 146 1.93 -18.20 15.07
N SER A 147 2.40 -19.43 14.85
CA SER A 147 3.83 -19.67 14.62
C SER A 147 4.21 -19.80 13.15
N ASP A 148 3.24 -19.75 12.25
CA ASP A 148 3.40 -19.92 10.80
C ASP A 148 3.65 -18.62 10.05
N LYS A 149 4.32 -17.65 10.72
CA LYS A 149 4.55 -16.31 10.18
C LYS A 149 5.66 -16.28 9.15
N TYR A 150 5.43 -15.53 8.08
CA TYR A 150 6.44 -15.32 7.04
C TYR A 150 6.30 -13.95 6.38
N ILE A 151 7.35 -13.57 5.66
CA ILE A 151 7.38 -12.40 4.79
C ILE A 151 7.86 -12.84 3.42
N ILE A 152 7.28 -12.25 2.38
CA ILE A 152 7.73 -12.42 1.00
C ILE A 152 8.37 -11.12 0.54
N LEU A 153 9.65 -11.19 0.17
CA LEU A 153 10.33 -10.15 -0.58
C LEU A 153 10.21 -10.45 -2.08
N HIS A 154 10.13 -9.40 -2.88
CA HIS A 154 9.95 -9.49 -4.33
C HIS A 154 10.93 -8.59 -5.04
N ASN A 155 11.56 -9.08 -6.09
CA ASN A 155 12.33 -8.25 -7.00
C ASN A 155 11.38 -7.55 -7.99
N ASN A 156 11.15 -6.26 -7.75
CA ASN A 156 10.28 -5.41 -8.55
C ASN A 156 11.05 -4.67 -9.67
N ASP A 157 12.35 -4.95 -9.82
CA ASP A 157 13.21 -4.39 -10.84
C ASP A 157 13.21 -5.27 -12.11
N SER A 158 13.68 -4.73 -13.22
CA SER A 158 13.98 -5.44 -14.46
C SER A 158 15.34 -6.14 -14.43
N GLU A 159 16.15 -5.89 -13.39
CA GLU A 159 17.50 -6.42 -13.23
C GLU A 159 17.59 -7.37 -12.02
N VAL A 160 18.59 -8.24 -12.04
CA VAL A 160 18.88 -9.12 -10.90
C VAL A 160 19.26 -8.29 -9.68
N GLN A 161 18.57 -8.49 -8.59
CA GLN A 161 18.88 -7.91 -7.30
C GLN A 161 19.51 -8.95 -6.39
N TYR A 162 20.27 -8.50 -5.38
CA TYR A 162 20.94 -9.40 -4.44
C TYR A 162 20.47 -9.09 -3.02
N LEU A 163 20.07 -10.15 -2.30
CA LEU A 163 19.62 -10.04 -0.91
C LEU A 163 20.77 -9.86 0.08
N ASP A 164 22.00 -10.13 -0.34
CA ASP A 164 23.21 -10.04 0.49
C ASP A 164 23.27 -8.70 1.24
N SER A 165 23.49 -8.77 2.55
CA SER A 165 23.53 -7.64 3.47
C SER A 165 22.24 -6.81 3.59
N LEU A 166 21.14 -7.23 2.97
CA LEU A 166 19.84 -6.62 3.21
C LEU A 166 19.43 -6.90 4.65
N CYS A 167 18.98 -5.88 5.35
CA CYS A 167 18.46 -5.99 6.70
C CYS A 167 16.93 -6.01 6.68
N PHE A 168 16.39 -6.71 7.67
CA PHE A 168 14.97 -6.82 7.96
C PHE A 168 14.71 -6.54 9.43
N GLY A 169 13.66 -5.78 9.75
CA GLY A 169 13.28 -5.50 11.12
C GLY A 169 11.87 -4.94 11.24
N ALA A 170 11.38 -4.88 12.48
CA ALA A 170 10.15 -4.20 12.83
C ALA A 170 10.45 -2.84 13.48
N LEU A 171 9.56 -1.87 13.29
CA LEU A 171 9.64 -0.55 13.91
C LEU A 171 8.86 -0.51 15.22
N ASP A 172 9.28 0.40 16.11
CA ASP A 172 8.45 0.82 17.24
C ASP A 172 7.36 1.81 16.74
N PRO A 173 6.13 1.73 17.25
CA PRO A 173 5.64 0.82 18.29
C PRO A 173 5.48 -0.62 17.80
N TYR A 174 5.63 -1.57 18.73
CA TYR A 174 5.58 -3.01 18.47
C TYR A 174 4.38 -3.48 17.62
N ASN A 175 3.26 -2.78 17.74
CA ASN A 175 2.05 -3.04 16.96
C ASN A 175 1.13 -1.80 16.94
N SER A 176 0.04 -1.88 16.17
CA SER A 176 -0.95 -0.81 16.02
C SER A 176 -1.72 -0.44 17.29
N HIS A 177 -1.64 -1.24 18.36
CA HIS A 177 -2.28 -0.98 19.65
C HIS A 177 -1.36 -0.28 20.65
N SER A 178 -0.06 -0.24 20.39
CA SER A 178 0.92 0.38 21.28
C SER A 178 1.01 1.89 21.03
N THR A 179 1.24 2.65 22.09
CA THR A 179 1.47 4.09 21.96
C THR A 179 2.77 4.36 21.21
N ASN A 180 2.70 5.22 20.19
CA ASN A 180 3.88 5.67 19.51
C ASN A 180 4.54 6.80 20.29
N VAL A 181 5.66 6.50 20.94
CA VAL A 181 6.42 7.47 21.75
C VAL A 181 7.36 8.35 20.93
N TRP A 182 7.52 8.05 19.64
CA TRP A 182 8.43 8.75 18.72
C TRP A 182 7.74 9.89 17.99
N VAL A 183 6.40 9.89 17.98
CA VAL A 183 5.59 10.94 17.37
C VAL A 183 5.15 11.91 18.46
N THR A 184 5.47 13.18 18.28
CA THR A 184 5.09 14.26 19.20
C THR A 184 4.17 15.26 18.49
N GLN A 185 3.62 16.18 19.27
CA GLN A 185 2.84 17.29 18.73
C GLN A 185 3.54 18.59 19.06
N ASP A 186 3.56 19.49 18.09
CA ASP A 186 3.99 20.87 18.31
C ASP A 186 3.01 21.55 19.27
N GLU A 187 3.53 22.08 20.38
CA GLU A 187 2.70 22.67 21.44
C GLU A 187 1.94 23.94 21.00
N MET A 188 2.45 24.64 19.97
CA MET A 188 1.87 25.90 19.51
C MET A 188 0.87 25.68 18.37
N THR A 189 1.15 24.76 17.48
CA THR A 189 0.34 24.55 16.27
C THR A 189 -0.53 23.32 16.33
N GLY A 190 -0.28 22.39 17.26
CA GLY A 190 -0.91 21.08 17.31
C GLY A 190 -0.49 20.14 16.15
N ALA A 191 0.47 20.56 15.33
CA ALA A 191 0.94 19.76 14.21
C ALA A 191 1.69 18.52 14.69
N THR A 192 1.46 17.39 14.04
CA THR A 192 2.19 16.16 14.32
C THR A 192 3.63 16.26 13.83
N ILE A 193 4.57 16.01 14.72
CA ILE A 193 6.01 15.97 14.43
C ILE A 193 6.44 14.50 14.40
N PHE A 194 6.96 14.08 13.24
CA PHE A 194 7.56 12.75 13.06
C PHE A 194 9.07 12.83 13.27
N PRO A 195 9.70 11.78 13.83
CA PRO A 195 11.16 11.71 13.89
C PRO A 195 11.76 11.64 12.48
N ASP A 196 12.95 12.15 12.33
CA ASP A 196 13.74 12.06 11.09
C ASP A 196 14.49 10.71 10.95
N PHE A 197 14.20 9.77 11.83
CA PHE A 197 14.75 8.42 11.87
C PHE A 197 13.65 7.37 12.06
N ALA A 198 13.95 6.12 11.67
CA ALA A 198 13.06 4.99 11.86
C ALA A 198 13.53 4.12 13.05
N PRO A 199 12.80 4.10 14.19
CA PRO A 199 13.19 3.34 15.38
C PRO A 199 12.95 1.85 15.18
N VAL A 200 14.00 1.05 15.04
CA VAL A 200 13.90 -0.41 14.93
C VAL A 200 13.92 -1.06 16.31
N ILE A 201 13.06 -2.05 16.53
CA ILE A 201 12.88 -2.73 17.82
C ILE A 201 13.31 -4.19 17.82
N GLN A 202 13.61 -4.72 19.01
CA GLN A 202 13.95 -6.09 19.34
C GLN A 202 15.18 -6.65 18.65
N CYS A 203 15.11 -6.86 17.35
CA CYS A 203 16.15 -7.53 16.60
C CYS A 203 16.16 -7.07 15.16
N ILE A 204 17.36 -6.89 14.63
CA ILE A 204 17.58 -6.71 13.21
C ILE A 204 18.23 -7.98 12.67
N TRP A 205 17.56 -8.54 11.68
CA TRP A 205 18.03 -9.67 10.90
C TRP A 205 18.71 -9.19 9.62
N GLN A 206 19.74 -9.90 9.19
CA GLN A 206 20.46 -9.57 7.97
C GLN A 206 20.72 -10.83 7.15
N PHE A 207 20.50 -10.76 5.86
CA PHE A 207 20.93 -11.77 4.93
C PHE A 207 22.46 -11.89 4.93
N GLY A 208 22.96 -13.11 4.99
CA GLY A 208 24.39 -13.41 4.87
C GLY A 208 24.91 -13.12 3.46
N GLY A 209 26.00 -13.82 3.12
CA GLY A 209 26.59 -13.80 1.80
C GLY A 209 27.70 -12.78 1.61
N THR A 210 28.27 -12.77 0.41
CA THR A 210 29.49 -12.00 0.06
C THR A 210 29.24 -10.96 -1.05
N GLY A 211 27.97 -10.59 -1.26
CA GLY A 211 27.55 -9.56 -2.19
C GLY A 211 26.80 -10.06 -3.43
N LYS A 212 26.95 -11.34 -3.78
CA LYS A 212 26.25 -12.01 -4.91
C LYS A 212 25.83 -13.44 -4.61
N SER A 213 25.69 -13.79 -3.33
CA SER A 213 25.39 -15.16 -2.90
C SER A 213 23.91 -15.50 -3.09
N PHE A 214 23.03 -14.51 -2.94
CA PHE A 214 21.58 -14.69 -2.99
C PHE A 214 20.97 -13.79 -4.08
N PRO A 215 21.12 -14.17 -5.38
CA PRO A 215 20.50 -13.47 -6.48
C PRO A 215 18.98 -13.69 -6.46
N LEU A 216 18.24 -12.63 -6.71
CA LEU A 216 16.80 -12.64 -6.90
C LEU A 216 16.51 -12.13 -8.31
N GLN A 217 16.00 -12.99 -9.19
CA GLN A 217 15.73 -12.65 -10.59
C GLN A 217 14.58 -11.64 -10.69
N PRO A 218 14.46 -10.90 -11.81
CA PRO A 218 13.30 -10.04 -12.04
C PRO A 218 11.98 -10.80 -11.87
N GLY A 219 11.10 -10.28 -11.00
CA GLY A 219 9.81 -10.89 -10.70
C GLY A 219 9.86 -12.09 -9.74
N GLU A 220 11.03 -12.47 -9.25
CA GLU A 220 11.20 -13.60 -8.31
C GLU A 220 10.88 -13.17 -6.88
N ASP A 221 10.46 -14.15 -6.07
CA ASP A 221 10.11 -14.00 -4.66
C ASP A 221 11.11 -14.71 -3.75
N ALA A 222 11.43 -14.12 -2.62
CA ALA A 222 12.18 -14.76 -1.53
C ALA A 222 11.32 -14.80 -0.26
N VAL A 223 11.19 -15.96 0.35
CA VAL A 223 10.39 -16.18 1.56
C VAL A 223 11.28 -16.19 2.79
N ILE A 224 10.89 -15.42 3.83
CA ILE A 224 11.53 -15.39 5.14
C ILE A 224 10.55 -15.98 6.15
N ALA A 225 10.83 -17.15 6.69
CA ALA A 225 10.11 -17.70 7.85
C ALA A 225 10.52 -16.95 9.13
N ILE A 226 9.54 -16.49 9.90
CA ILE A 226 9.79 -15.64 11.08
C ILE A 226 9.94 -16.49 12.36
N ASN A 227 8.99 -17.37 12.64
CA ASN A 227 8.94 -18.12 13.91
C ASN A 227 9.35 -19.60 13.77
N GLY A 228 9.78 -20.02 12.61
CA GLY A 228 10.26 -21.36 12.34
C GLY A 228 10.05 -21.76 10.88
N ALA A 229 11.12 -22.19 10.23
CA ALA A 229 11.04 -22.74 8.88
C ALA A 229 10.80 -24.27 8.98
N ILE A 230 9.62 -24.64 9.46
CA ILE A 230 9.15 -26.02 9.62
C ILE A 230 7.87 -26.26 8.80
N ASP A 231 7.44 -27.51 8.71
CA ASP A 231 6.15 -27.83 8.10
C ASP A 231 5.01 -27.64 9.12
N HIS A 232 4.48 -26.42 9.19
CA HIS A 232 3.35 -26.11 10.07
C HIS A 232 2.06 -26.82 9.62
N ALA A 233 1.93 -27.11 8.32
CA ALA A 233 0.75 -27.78 7.76
C ALA A 233 0.67 -29.26 8.22
N ALA A 234 1.78 -29.86 8.62
CA ALA A 234 1.78 -31.21 9.21
C ALA A 234 1.01 -31.27 10.53
N GLN A 235 0.97 -30.18 11.30
CA GLN A 235 0.21 -30.08 12.53
C GLN A 235 -1.20 -29.50 12.31
N TYR A 236 -1.32 -28.48 11.48
CA TYR A 236 -2.57 -27.79 11.14
C TYR A 236 -2.68 -27.69 9.62
N PRO A 237 -3.51 -28.53 8.95
CA PRO A 237 -3.57 -28.59 7.48
C PRO A 237 -3.95 -27.27 6.77
N GLN A 238 -4.58 -26.34 7.48
CA GLN A 238 -4.90 -24.99 7.01
C GLN A 238 -3.74 -24.00 7.10
N SER A 239 -2.63 -24.41 7.71
CA SER A 239 -1.41 -23.61 7.80
C SER A 239 -0.51 -23.83 6.58
N VAL A 240 0.72 -23.36 6.64
CA VAL A 240 1.68 -23.39 5.55
C VAL A 240 2.89 -24.27 5.86
N ASN A 241 3.50 -24.86 4.84
CA ASN A 241 4.78 -25.52 4.95
C ASN A 241 5.89 -24.50 4.63
N LEU A 242 6.67 -24.10 5.64
CA LEU A 242 7.81 -23.21 5.51
C LEU A 242 9.16 -23.96 5.44
N ASN A 243 9.17 -25.28 5.55
CA ASN A 243 10.35 -26.11 5.33
C ASN A 243 10.53 -26.40 3.83
N LYS A 244 11.00 -25.40 3.08
CA LYS A 244 11.18 -25.48 1.62
C LYS A 244 12.60 -25.08 1.23
N PRO A 245 13.23 -25.77 0.26
CA PRO A 245 14.53 -25.36 -0.26
C PRO A 245 14.51 -23.90 -0.74
N GLY A 246 15.55 -23.14 -0.43
CA GLY A 246 15.68 -21.74 -0.84
C GLY A 246 14.93 -20.73 0.03
N TYR A 247 14.13 -21.17 1.03
CA TYR A 247 13.54 -20.26 2.00
C TYR A 247 14.58 -19.83 3.04
N PHE A 248 14.43 -18.62 3.54
CA PHE A 248 15.25 -18.04 4.61
C PHE A 248 14.52 -18.15 5.95
N VAL A 249 15.27 -18.06 7.04
CA VAL A 249 14.68 -18.13 8.38
C VAL A 249 15.34 -17.16 9.35
N CYS A 250 14.52 -16.50 10.18
CA CYS A 250 14.94 -15.78 11.37
C CYS A 250 15.27 -16.79 12.47
N TYR A 251 16.44 -17.41 12.45
CA TYR A 251 16.86 -18.42 13.44
C TYR A 251 18.22 -18.11 14.03
N ASN A 252 18.27 -18.02 15.36
CA ASN A 252 19.49 -17.90 16.13
C ASN A 252 19.27 -18.43 17.56
N ASN A 253 19.79 -19.61 17.87
CA ASN A 253 19.59 -20.28 19.17
C ASN A 253 20.43 -19.68 20.29
N VAL A 254 21.42 -18.85 20.00
CA VAL A 254 22.23 -18.16 21.03
C VAL A 254 21.45 -16.97 21.60
N TYR A 255 20.85 -16.18 20.75
CA TYR A 255 20.05 -15.02 21.18
C TYR A 255 18.61 -15.39 21.54
N PHE A 256 18.06 -16.45 20.93
CA PHE A 256 16.68 -16.89 21.09
C PHE A 256 16.62 -18.39 21.39
N PRO A 257 16.99 -18.82 22.60
CA PRO A 257 17.11 -20.25 22.97
C PRO A 257 15.77 -20.96 23.24
N ASN A 258 14.63 -20.26 23.19
CA ASN A 258 13.33 -20.84 23.46
C ASN A 258 12.80 -21.64 22.25
N THR A 259 13.02 -22.94 22.26
CA THR A 259 12.66 -23.83 21.16
C THR A 259 11.16 -24.02 20.94
N LEU A 260 10.31 -23.66 21.91
CA LEU A 260 8.85 -23.72 21.76
C LEU A 260 8.34 -22.65 20.81
N TYR A 261 8.89 -21.43 20.92
CA TYR A 261 8.48 -20.28 20.11
C TYR A 261 9.51 -19.91 19.03
N HIS A 262 10.66 -20.56 19.05
CA HIS A 262 11.74 -20.34 18.10
C HIS A 262 12.41 -21.68 17.75
N PRO A 263 11.66 -22.61 17.11
CA PRO A 263 12.16 -23.95 16.80
C PRO A 263 13.28 -23.90 15.78
N ALA A 264 14.13 -24.93 15.83
CA ALA A 264 15.13 -25.12 14.79
C ALA A 264 14.46 -25.30 13.42
N PRO A 265 15.06 -24.81 12.35
CA PRO A 265 14.58 -25.04 10.99
C PRO A 265 14.53 -26.52 10.63
N GLY A 266 13.66 -26.86 9.69
CA GLY A 266 13.59 -28.17 9.09
C GLY A 266 14.80 -28.46 8.19
N ASP A 267 14.89 -29.70 7.73
CA ASP A 267 16.02 -30.25 6.99
C ASP A 267 16.25 -29.68 5.58
N GLN A 268 15.23 -29.00 5.05
CA GLN A 268 15.33 -28.36 3.73
C GLN A 268 15.99 -26.97 3.78
N ILE A 269 16.20 -26.42 4.99
CA ILE A 269 16.78 -25.09 5.19
C ILE A 269 18.26 -25.24 5.51
N THR A 270 19.11 -24.84 4.59
CA THR A 270 20.56 -24.87 4.78
C THR A 270 21.02 -23.71 5.69
N SER A 271 22.16 -23.88 6.37
CA SER A 271 22.62 -22.93 7.38
C SER A 271 22.97 -21.54 6.79
N ASP A 272 23.31 -21.45 5.53
CA ASP A 272 23.56 -20.19 4.81
C ASP A 272 22.28 -19.39 4.56
N HIS A 273 21.10 -20.03 4.68
CA HIS A 273 19.79 -19.39 4.64
C HIS A 273 19.28 -18.93 6.03
N HIS A 274 20.07 -19.16 7.09
CA HIS A 274 19.77 -18.55 8.39
C HIS A 274 20.17 -17.09 8.38
N LEU A 275 19.24 -16.20 8.71
CA LEU A 275 19.55 -14.78 8.81
C LEU A 275 20.43 -14.50 10.04
N ASN A 276 21.38 -13.60 9.90
CA ASN A 276 22.25 -13.16 10.98
C ASN A 276 21.52 -12.19 11.89
N VAL A 277 21.77 -12.26 13.19
CA VAL A 277 21.38 -11.22 14.14
C VAL A 277 22.47 -10.17 14.20
N VAL A 278 22.21 -8.97 13.72
CA VAL A 278 23.19 -7.86 13.74
C VAL A 278 22.98 -6.92 14.92
N ILE A 279 21.73 -6.77 15.36
CA ILE A 279 21.39 -6.08 16.61
C ILE A 279 20.31 -6.88 17.33
N LYS A 280 20.46 -6.99 18.65
CA LYS A 280 19.41 -7.47 19.55
C LYS A 280 19.28 -6.52 20.73
N THR A 281 18.05 -6.04 20.97
CA THR A 281 17.69 -5.25 22.14
C THR A 281 16.77 -6.05 23.06
N GLY A 282 16.78 -5.72 24.35
CA GLY A 282 15.95 -6.38 25.35
C GLY A 282 16.39 -7.82 25.69
N GLN A 283 15.61 -8.49 26.55
CA GLN A 283 15.92 -9.79 27.17
C GLN A 283 15.03 -10.93 26.63
N ALA A 284 14.28 -10.70 25.56
CA ALA A 284 13.44 -11.77 24.99
C ALA A 284 14.26 -12.99 24.58
N ASN A 285 13.78 -14.19 24.93
CA ASN A 285 14.40 -15.47 24.62
C ASN A 285 13.81 -16.16 23.38
N ALA A 286 12.84 -15.52 22.73
CA ALA A 286 12.31 -15.87 21.42
C ALA A 286 12.06 -14.57 20.64
N TYR A 287 12.30 -14.61 19.32
CA TYR A 287 11.95 -13.48 18.46
C TYR A 287 10.43 -13.38 18.36
N SER A 288 9.91 -12.21 18.65
CA SER A 288 8.47 -11.95 18.63
C SER A 288 8.13 -10.98 17.52
N TYR A 289 7.20 -11.38 16.67
CA TYR A 289 6.66 -10.56 15.59
C TYR A 289 5.16 -10.43 15.78
N SER A 290 4.66 -9.20 15.86
CA SER A 290 3.27 -8.94 16.23
C SER A 290 2.28 -9.54 15.23
N ILE A 291 1.11 -9.94 15.74
CA ILE A 291 -0.06 -10.31 14.91
C ILE A 291 -0.94 -9.09 14.59
N PHE A 292 -0.66 -7.93 15.18
CA PHE A 292 -1.44 -6.71 15.04
C PHE A 292 -0.65 -5.66 14.24
N SER A 293 -0.66 -5.78 12.91
CA SER A 293 -0.13 -4.80 11.98
C SER A 293 1.26 -4.25 12.36
N PRO A 294 2.32 -5.09 12.40
CA PRO A 294 3.65 -4.60 12.70
C PRO A 294 4.15 -3.75 11.53
N ALA A 295 4.73 -2.58 11.83
CA ALA A 295 5.45 -1.81 10.83
C ALA A 295 6.78 -2.51 10.52
N THR A 296 6.98 -2.89 9.27
CA THR A 296 8.12 -3.71 8.83
C THR A 296 8.98 -2.95 7.86
N ILE A 297 10.29 -3.03 8.02
CA ILE A 297 11.23 -2.35 7.14
C ILE A 297 12.26 -3.31 6.57
N ILE A 298 12.71 -3.01 5.35
CA ILE A 298 13.94 -3.54 4.75
C ILE A 298 14.87 -2.38 4.41
N PHE A 299 16.15 -2.57 4.65
CA PHE A 299 17.15 -1.53 4.45
C PHE A 299 18.55 -2.12 4.31
N LYS A 300 19.50 -1.33 3.81
CA LYS A 300 20.92 -1.67 3.88
C LYS A 300 21.57 -0.86 5.00
N ALA A 301 22.15 -1.55 5.97
CA ALA A 301 22.89 -0.90 7.06
C ALA A 301 24.17 -0.24 6.53
N LYS A 302 24.53 0.92 7.09
CA LYS A 302 25.77 1.63 6.75
C LYS A 302 26.93 1.27 7.65
N GLY A 303 26.72 0.44 8.67
CA GLY A 303 27.72 0.04 9.65
C GLY A 303 27.20 -1.04 10.60
N THR A 304 27.78 -1.17 11.76
CA THR A 304 27.51 -2.25 12.74
C THR A 304 27.11 -1.75 14.13
N THR A 305 26.95 -0.46 14.33
CA THR A 305 26.53 0.13 15.60
C THR A 305 25.02 0.32 15.66
N ILE A 306 24.47 0.48 16.87
CA ILE A 306 23.02 0.77 17.03
C ILE A 306 22.62 2.03 16.26
N GLN A 307 23.49 3.04 16.23
CA GLN A 307 23.26 4.29 15.52
C GLN A 307 23.18 4.11 14.00
N ASP A 308 23.85 3.10 13.44
CA ASP A 308 23.78 2.77 12.01
C ASP A 308 22.44 2.15 11.64
N TYR A 309 21.69 1.66 12.62
CA TYR A 309 20.38 1.03 12.49
C TYR A 309 19.23 1.91 12.98
N VAL A 310 19.53 3.07 13.56
CA VAL A 310 18.60 4.19 13.72
C VAL A 310 18.61 4.96 12.41
N LEU A 311 17.66 4.62 11.55
CA LEU A 311 17.74 5.01 10.15
C LEU A 311 17.24 6.42 9.92
N GLY A 312 18.11 7.28 9.40
CA GLY A 312 17.62 8.47 8.67
C GLY A 312 16.70 8.05 7.51
N ALA A 313 15.67 8.83 7.24
CA ALA A 313 14.65 8.49 6.25
C ALA A 313 15.20 8.09 4.87
N GLY A 314 16.34 8.65 4.47
CA GLY A 314 17.02 8.32 3.21
C GLY A 314 17.70 6.94 3.15
N ASN A 315 17.74 6.17 4.25
CA ASN A 315 18.34 4.84 4.30
C ASN A 315 17.33 3.70 4.25
N VAL A 316 16.05 4.02 4.35
CA VAL A 316 14.95 3.05 4.29
C VAL A 316 14.68 2.69 2.83
N CYS A 317 14.87 1.43 2.45
CA CYS A 317 14.53 0.95 1.12
C CYS A 317 13.01 0.85 0.94
N LEU A 318 12.31 0.36 1.96
CA LEU A 318 10.87 0.24 1.99
C LEU A 318 10.37 0.15 3.44
N LEU A 319 9.32 0.89 3.73
CA LEU A 319 8.49 0.76 4.92
C LEU A 319 7.14 0.20 4.52
N TYR A 320 6.78 -0.96 5.06
CA TYR A 320 5.43 -1.51 4.93
C TYR A 320 4.66 -1.27 6.23
N THR A 321 3.55 -0.56 6.11
CA THR A 321 2.55 -0.43 7.17
C THR A 321 1.28 -1.12 6.68
N SER A 322 0.82 -2.14 7.42
CA SER A 322 -0.47 -2.74 7.11
C SER A 322 -1.58 -1.68 7.25
N PRO A 323 -2.54 -1.60 6.34
CA PRO A 323 -3.69 -0.73 6.52
C PRO A 323 -4.41 -1.11 7.82
N SER A 324 -4.87 -0.10 8.55
CA SER A 324 -5.67 -0.32 9.76
C SER A 324 -6.92 -1.15 9.40
N PRO A 325 -7.37 -2.08 10.26
CA PRO A 325 -8.66 -2.76 10.06
C PRO A 325 -9.87 -1.82 9.96
N ARG A 326 -9.67 -0.52 10.23
CA ARG A 326 -10.70 0.52 10.07
C ARG A 326 -10.77 1.09 8.64
N ASP A 327 -9.79 0.77 7.80
CA ASP A 327 -9.69 1.26 6.43
C ASP A 327 -10.07 0.18 5.39
N ALA A 328 -10.57 -0.97 5.87
CA ALA A 328 -11.04 -2.10 5.07
C ALA A 328 -12.57 -2.21 5.06
#